data_7f5fbf694c45e2b5b6145104addbe4e2
#
_entry.id   7f5fbf694c45e2b5b6145104addbe4e2
#
_cell.length_a   1.000
_cell.length_b   1.000
_cell.length_c   1.000
_cell.angle_alpha   90.00
_cell.angle_beta   90.00
_cell.angle_gamma   90.00
#
_symmetry.space_group_name_H-M   'P 1'
#
loop_
_entity.id
_entity.type
_entity.pdbx_description
1 polymer ?
#
loop_
_entity_poly.entity_id
_entity_poly.type
_entity_poly.pdbx_seq_one_letter_code
_entity_poly.pdbx_strand_id
1 'polypeptide(L)'
;MFKTRLLSGIVLVIILIATVGTGGGLLFGFLALISLIGLSELYKVVDVQNKILGLTGYLGAGVYYGILYTGQMQYVTLLTIAFLVVLMAVYVFSFPTFKAEQVMTVFFGVFYVAVMLSYVYQTRMLEDGAVAVWLIFLSSWGCDTCAYCAGMLLGKHKMAPKLSPKKSVEGGIGGIVGAALLGAIFAVAANKITGAGVNPAQYAVICGVGGMISQIGDLAASAIKRNHDIKDYGKLIPGHGGILDRFDSVIFTAPIIYYLATFLAGRL
;
A
#
# COMPACT_ATOMS: atom_id res chain seq x y z
N MET A 1 -8.36 15.97 20.42
CA MET A 1 -7.29 15.30 19.66
C MET A 1 -7.29 13.76 19.78
N PHE A 2 -7.21 13.14 20.98
CA PHE A 2 -7.20 11.67 21.12
C PHE A 2 -8.52 11.03 20.62
N LYS A 3 -9.67 11.52 21.06
CA LYS A 3 -11.00 11.01 20.64
C LYS A 3 -11.20 11.05 19.11
N THR A 4 -10.78 12.12 18.46
CA THR A 4 -10.88 12.26 16.99
C THR A 4 -10.04 11.22 16.27
N ARG A 5 -8.81 10.98 16.74
CA ARG A 5 -7.94 9.92 16.18
C ARG A 5 -8.54 8.54 16.36
N LEU A 6 -8.98 8.23 17.58
CA LEU A 6 -9.59 6.93 17.86
C LEU A 6 -10.81 6.68 16.95
N LEU A 7 -11.69 7.66 16.84
CA LEU A 7 -12.90 7.53 16.02
C LEU A 7 -12.58 7.33 14.54
N SER A 8 -11.70 8.16 13.97
CA SER A 8 -11.32 8.04 12.56
C SER A 8 -10.58 6.71 12.26
N GLY A 9 -9.76 6.22 13.21
CA GLY A 9 -9.13 4.91 13.09
C GLY A 9 -10.15 3.76 13.10
N ILE A 10 -11.13 3.79 14.02
CA ILE A 10 -12.21 2.80 14.08
C ILE A 10 -13.01 2.79 12.77
N VAL A 11 -13.41 3.96 12.28
CA VAL A 11 -14.17 4.08 11.01
C VAL A 11 -13.38 3.49 9.85
N LEU A 12 -12.07 3.79 9.74
CA LEU A 12 -11.21 3.25 8.70
C LEU A 12 -11.13 1.72 8.76
N VAL A 13 -10.96 1.16 9.95
CA VAL A 13 -10.92 -0.30 10.16
C VAL A 13 -12.26 -0.95 9.81
N ILE A 14 -13.39 -0.35 10.20
CA ILE A 14 -14.73 -0.86 9.84
C ILE A 14 -14.93 -0.86 8.32
N ILE A 15 -14.59 0.24 7.63
CA ILE A 15 -14.70 0.33 6.18
C ILE A 15 -13.81 -0.73 5.51
N LEU A 16 -12.58 -0.91 6.00
CA LEU A 16 -11.68 -1.91 5.49
C LEU A 16 -12.24 -3.33 5.67
N ILE A 17 -12.69 -3.68 6.88
CA ILE A 17 -13.26 -4.99 7.17
C ILE A 17 -14.49 -5.24 6.28
N ALA A 18 -15.36 -4.25 6.13
CA ALA A 18 -16.54 -4.37 5.28
C ALA A 18 -16.17 -4.57 3.80
N THR A 19 -15.24 -3.78 3.25
CA THR A 19 -14.86 -3.84 1.83
C THR A 19 -14.04 -5.07 1.49
N VAL A 20 -13.05 -5.42 2.31
CA VAL A 20 -12.20 -6.60 2.12
C VAL A 20 -12.99 -7.89 2.39
N GLY A 21 -13.84 -7.89 3.42
CA GLY A 21 -14.69 -9.04 3.75
C GLY A 21 -15.68 -9.38 2.64
N THR A 22 -16.40 -8.38 2.11
CA THR A 22 -17.32 -8.58 0.98
C THR A 22 -16.59 -8.88 -0.32
N GLY A 23 -15.45 -8.25 -0.57
CA GLY A 23 -14.69 -8.43 -1.82
C GLY A 23 -15.39 -7.88 -3.06
N GLY A 24 -15.14 -8.49 -4.22
CA GLY A 24 -15.83 -8.20 -5.48
C GLY A 24 -15.79 -6.73 -5.89
N GLY A 25 -16.89 -6.25 -6.50
CA GLY A 25 -16.99 -4.88 -7.00
C GLY A 25 -16.90 -3.79 -5.92
N LEU A 26 -17.31 -4.08 -4.67
CA LEU A 26 -17.20 -3.12 -3.57
C LEU A 26 -15.74 -2.85 -3.20
N LEU A 27 -14.94 -3.90 -3.04
CA LEU A 27 -13.51 -3.76 -2.79
C LEU A 27 -12.80 -3.10 -3.97
N PHE A 28 -13.14 -3.49 -5.20
CA PHE A 28 -12.59 -2.89 -6.41
C PHE A 28 -12.83 -1.38 -6.44
N GLY A 29 -14.09 -0.94 -6.29
CA GLY A 29 -14.46 0.48 -6.29
C GLY A 29 -13.80 1.27 -5.15
N PHE A 30 -13.71 0.67 -3.95
CA PHE A 30 -13.01 1.27 -2.82
C PHE A 30 -11.52 1.48 -3.12
N LEU A 31 -10.83 0.47 -3.67
CA LEU A 31 -9.40 0.58 -4.00
C LEU A 31 -9.14 1.57 -5.14
N ALA A 32 -10.00 1.61 -6.16
CA ALA A 32 -9.91 2.60 -7.22
C ALA A 32 -10.05 4.02 -6.65
N LEU A 33 -11.02 4.24 -5.76
CA LEU A 33 -11.24 5.54 -5.12
C LEU A 33 -10.05 5.98 -4.27
N ILE A 34 -9.56 5.13 -3.37
CA ILE A 34 -8.42 5.49 -2.51
C ILE A 34 -7.12 5.63 -3.32
N SER A 35 -6.97 4.93 -4.44
CA SER A 35 -5.85 5.14 -5.36
C SER A 35 -5.89 6.52 -6.01
N LEU A 36 -7.06 6.97 -6.48
CA LEU A 36 -7.19 8.32 -7.05
C LEU A 36 -6.94 9.41 -6.00
N ILE A 37 -7.44 9.23 -4.78
CA ILE A 37 -7.15 10.15 -3.68
C ILE A 37 -5.65 10.16 -3.35
N GLY A 38 -5.03 8.98 -3.23
CA GLY A 38 -3.59 8.85 -2.97
C GLY A 38 -2.74 9.48 -4.07
N LEU A 39 -3.12 9.30 -5.35
CA LEU A 39 -2.47 9.98 -6.47
C LEU A 39 -2.61 11.50 -6.35
N SER A 40 -3.80 12.01 -5.99
CA SER A 40 -4.01 13.43 -5.78
C SER A 40 -3.12 13.99 -4.67
N GLU A 41 -2.97 13.25 -3.56
CA GLU A 41 -2.08 13.62 -2.47
C GLU A 41 -0.60 13.64 -2.91
N LEU A 42 -0.15 12.62 -3.67
CA LEU A 42 1.20 12.58 -4.21
C LEU A 42 1.46 13.71 -5.22
N TYR A 43 0.53 13.94 -6.14
CA TYR A 43 0.65 14.99 -7.18
C TYR A 43 0.60 16.40 -6.61
N LYS A 44 -0.05 16.58 -5.46
CA LYS A 44 -0.03 17.83 -4.72
C LYS A 44 1.38 18.18 -4.22
N VAL A 45 2.18 17.18 -3.87
CA VAL A 45 3.56 17.39 -3.38
C VAL A 45 4.42 18.09 -4.42
N VAL A 46 4.21 17.79 -5.71
CA VAL A 46 4.94 18.40 -6.84
C VAL A 46 4.11 19.42 -7.63
N ASP A 47 3.00 19.87 -7.05
CA ASP A 47 2.10 20.91 -7.62
C ASP A 47 1.60 20.60 -9.04
N VAL A 48 1.15 19.35 -9.29
CA VAL A 48 0.54 18.95 -10.58
C VAL A 48 -0.86 18.39 -10.45
N GLN A 49 -1.43 18.30 -9.26
CA GLN A 49 -2.70 17.61 -8.97
C GLN A 49 -3.89 18.08 -9.84
N ASN A 50 -3.96 19.38 -10.16
CA ASN A 50 -5.03 20.00 -10.93
C ASN A 50 -4.56 20.47 -12.31
N LYS A 51 -3.37 20.06 -12.76
CA LYS A 51 -2.79 20.41 -14.05
C LYS A 51 -2.95 19.26 -15.05
N ILE A 52 -2.78 19.54 -16.33
CA ILE A 52 -2.92 18.54 -17.39
C ILE A 52 -2.03 17.32 -17.18
N LEU A 53 -0.84 17.52 -16.63
CA LEU A 53 0.09 16.43 -16.33
C LEU A 53 -0.49 15.47 -15.26
N GLY A 54 -1.05 16.00 -14.16
CA GLY A 54 -1.73 15.20 -13.15
C GLY A 54 -2.99 14.51 -13.68
N LEU A 55 -3.77 15.21 -14.54
CA LEU A 55 -4.95 14.63 -15.18
C LEU A 55 -4.56 13.41 -16.03
N THR A 56 -3.46 13.48 -16.77
CA THR A 56 -2.92 12.34 -17.54
C THR A 56 -2.62 11.15 -16.62
N GLY A 57 -2.07 11.40 -15.42
CA GLY A 57 -1.83 10.36 -14.42
C GLY A 57 -3.12 9.70 -13.90
N TYR A 58 -4.16 10.50 -13.59
CA TYR A 58 -5.46 9.94 -13.18
C TYR A 58 -6.11 9.12 -14.29
N LEU A 59 -6.01 9.56 -15.55
CA LEU A 59 -6.49 8.80 -16.70
C LEU A 59 -5.73 7.48 -16.86
N GLY A 60 -4.39 7.51 -16.73
CA GLY A 60 -3.57 6.29 -16.75
C GLY A 60 -3.99 5.28 -15.68
N ALA A 61 -4.21 5.74 -14.44
CA ALA A 61 -4.72 4.91 -13.37
C ALA A 61 -6.14 4.37 -13.66
N GLY A 62 -7.02 5.21 -14.21
CA GLY A 62 -8.38 4.81 -14.59
C GLY A 62 -8.39 3.72 -15.66
N VAL A 63 -7.56 3.87 -16.70
CA VAL A 63 -7.41 2.84 -17.75
C VAL A 63 -6.82 1.54 -17.17
N TYR A 64 -5.84 1.63 -16.26
CA TYR A 64 -5.29 0.47 -15.57
C TYR A 64 -6.38 -0.29 -14.79
N TYR A 65 -7.19 0.42 -13.99
CA TYR A 65 -8.31 -0.19 -13.28
C TYR A 65 -9.37 -0.78 -14.23
N GLY A 66 -9.60 -0.15 -15.39
CA GLY A 66 -10.47 -0.69 -16.43
C GLY A 66 -9.94 -2.03 -16.99
N ILE A 67 -8.65 -2.12 -17.28
CA ILE A 67 -7.97 -3.36 -17.70
C ILE A 67 -8.08 -4.44 -16.62
N LEU A 68 -7.83 -4.06 -15.37
CA LEU A 68 -7.93 -4.98 -14.22
C LEU A 68 -9.37 -5.51 -14.06
N TYR A 69 -10.38 -4.65 -14.16
CA TYR A 69 -11.78 -5.03 -14.03
C TYR A 69 -12.25 -6.00 -15.12
N THR A 70 -11.77 -5.78 -16.36
CA THR A 70 -12.10 -6.65 -17.51
C THR A 70 -11.26 -7.92 -17.58
N GLY A 71 -10.28 -8.09 -16.68
CA GLY A 71 -9.38 -9.25 -16.67
C GLY A 71 -8.36 -9.27 -17.81
N GLN A 72 -8.19 -8.16 -18.53
CA GLN A 72 -7.35 -8.07 -19.73
C GLN A 72 -5.89 -7.69 -19.41
N MET A 73 -5.29 -8.36 -18.43
CA MET A 73 -3.96 -8.04 -17.90
C MET A 73 -2.82 -8.12 -18.94
N GLN A 74 -3.03 -8.80 -20.07
CA GLN A 74 -2.08 -8.83 -21.20
C GLN A 74 -1.82 -7.45 -21.80
N TYR A 75 -2.71 -6.48 -21.62
CA TYR A 75 -2.55 -5.11 -22.14
C TYR A 75 -1.82 -4.16 -21.20
N VAL A 76 -1.43 -4.59 -19.99
CA VAL A 76 -0.75 -3.72 -19.02
C VAL A 76 0.58 -3.21 -19.55
N THR A 77 1.36 -4.04 -20.25
CA THR A 77 2.62 -3.60 -20.88
C THR A 77 2.37 -2.55 -21.96
N LEU A 78 1.34 -2.75 -22.80
CA LEU A 78 0.96 -1.78 -23.82
C LEU A 78 0.52 -0.46 -23.18
N LEU A 79 -0.32 -0.53 -22.13
CA LEU A 79 -0.72 0.65 -21.36
C LEU A 79 0.49 1.40 -20.81
N THR A 80 1.46 0.68 -20.23
CA THR A 80 2.67 1.28 -19.66
C THR A 80 3.44 2.09 -20.70
N ILE A 81 3.66 1.50 -21.89
CA ILE A 81 4.36 2.17 -23.01
C ILE A 81 3.54 3.36 -23.51
N ALA A 82 2.24 3.17 -23.77
CA ALA A 82 1.37 4.23 -24.25
C ALA A 82 1.27 5.38 -23.24
N PHE A 83 1.15 5.08 -21.95
CA PHE A 83 1.11 6.08 -20.89
C PHE A 83 2.40 6.90 -20.83
N LEU A 84 3.56 6.26 -20.93
CA LEU A 84 4.84 6.96 -21.01
C LEU A 84 4.92 7.88 -22.22
N VAL A 85 4.53 7.41 -23.42
CA VAL A 85 4.51 8.21 -24.64
C VAL A 85 3.58 9.42 -24.50
N VAL A 86 2.37 9.22 -23.96
CA VAL A 86 1.42 10.32 -23.75
C VAL A 86 1.95 11.34 -22.74
N LEU A 87 2.54 10.89 -21.62
CA LEU A 87 3.18 11.78 -20.65
C LEU A 87 4.31 12.61 -21.28
N MET A 88 5.16 11.98 -22.08
CA MET A 88 6.25 12.68 -22.78
C MET A 88 5.72 13.66 -23.81
N ALA A 89 4.62 13.32 -24.53
CA ALA A 89 3.96 14.24 -25.44
C ALA A 89 3.39 15.47 -24.69
N VAL A 90 2.69 15.25 -23.56
CA VAL A 90 2.19 16.35 -22.72
C VAL A 90 3.35 17.23 -22.24
N TYR A 91 4.47 16.63 -21.82
CA TYR A 91 5.65 17.36 -21.40
C TYR A 91 6.22 18.25 -22.52
N VAL A 92 6.40 17.69 -23.71
CA VAL A 92 6.96 18.41 -24.88
C VAL A 92 6.04 19.56 -25.30
N PHE A 93 4.73 19.30 -25.45
CA PHE A 93 3.78 20.32 -25.93
C PHE A 93 3.48 21.41 -24.89
N SER A 94 3.77 21.14 -23.61
CA SER A 94 3.58 22.14 -22.52
C SER A 94 4.89 22.77 -22.07
N PHE A 95 6.00 22.50 -22.74
CA PHE A 95 7.30 23.09 -22.39
C PHE A 95 7.28 24.63 -22.51
N PRO A 96 7.85 25.38 -21.55
CA PRO A 96 8.62 24.97 -20.37
C PRO A 96 7.79 24.90 -19.06
N THR A 97 6.47 24.68 -19.12
CA THR A 97 5.56 24.78 -17.98
C THR A 97 5.87 23.74 -16.89
N PHE A 98 6.29 22.53 -17.27
CA PHE A 98 6.56 21.45 -16.34
C PHE A 98 8.06 21.11 -16.29
N LYS A 99 8.50 20.62 -15.14
CA LYS A 99 9.84 20.07 -14.93
C LYS A 99 9.85 18.55 -15.15
N ALA A 100 10.98 17.99 -15.56
CA ALA A 100 11.14 16.54 -15.73
C ALA A 100 10.80 15.74 -14.45
N GLU A 101 11.15 16.27 -13.27
CA GLU A 101 10.81 15.67 -11.97
C GLU A 101 9.30 15.49 -11.79
N GLN A 102 8.47 16.44 -12.23
CA GLN A 102 7.01 16.36 -12.16
C GLN A 102 6.49 15.25 -13.07
N VAL A 103 7.05 15.10 -14.28
CA VAL A 103 6.71 14.02 -15.22
C VAL A 103 7.06 12.66 -14.63
N MET A 104 8.27 12.52 -14.07
CA MET A 104 8.72 11.30 -13.42
C MET A 104 7.83 10.96 -12.21
N THR A 105 7.44 11.95 -11.43
CA THR A 105 6.55 11.73 -10.27
C THR A 105 5.16 11.28 -10.70
N VAL A 106 4.61 11.81 -11.81
CA VAL A 106 3.32 11.38 -12.32
C VAL A 106 3.39 9.93 -12.83
N PHE A 107 4.43 9.59 -13.58
CA PHE A 107 4.65 8.21 -14.04
C PHE A 107 4.82 7.25 -12.85
N PHE A 108 5.74 7.55 -11.96
CA PHE A 108 5.98 6.77 -10.73
C PHE A 108 4.70 6.60 -9.91
N GLY A 109 3.92 7.67 -9.74
CA GLY A 109 2.70 7.67 -8.92
C GLY A 109 1.69 6.64 -9.37
N VAL A 110 1.45 6.47 -10.67
CA VAL A 110 0.50 5.47 -11.18
C VAL A 110 0.93 4.06 -10.74
N PHE A 111 2.22 3.73 -10.87
CA PHE A 111 2.73 2.43 -10.45
C PHE A 111 2.75 2.29 -8.93
N TYR A 112 3.34 3.26 -8.25
CA TYR A 112 3.51 3.26 -6.80
C TYR A 112 2.17 3.21 -6.06
N VAL A 113 1.17 3.98 -6.50
CA VAL A 113 -0.12 4.05 -5.79
C VAL A 113 -1.13 3.09 -6.42
N ALA A 114 -1.49 3.29 -7.70
CA ALA A 114 -2.62 2.59 -8.30
C ALA A 114 -2.31 1.12 -8.56
N VAL A 115 -1.18 0.82 -9.23
CA VAL A 115 -0.83 -0.57 -9.55
C VAL A 115 -0.54 -1.36 -8.29
N MET A 116 0.35 -0.89 -7.40
CA MET A 116 0.73 -1.66 -6.22
C MET A 116 -0.44 -1.84 -5.25
N LEU A 117 -1.30 -0.82 -5.05
CA LEU A 117 -2.46 -0.96 -4.16
C LEU A 117 -3.52 -1.90 -4.72
N SER A 118 -3.65 -2.02 -6.05
CA SER A 118 -4.58 -2.94 -6.70
C SER A 118 -4.33 -4.41 -6.35
N TYR A 119 -3.12 -4.76 -5.91
CA TYR A 119 -2.79 -6.11 -5.48
C TYR A 119 -3.58 -6.56 -4.23
N VAL A 120 -4.16 -5.65 -3.46
CA VAL A 120 -5.13 -6.02 -2.42
C VAL A 120 -6.36 -6.69 -3.06
N TYR A 121 -6.89 -6.11 -4.15
CA TYR A 121 -7.97 -6.74 -4.91
C TYR A 121 -7.54 -8.05 -5.57
N GLN A 122 -6.38 -8.05 -6.23
CA GLN A 122 -5.87 -9.25 -6.91
C GLN A 122 -5.64 -10.40 -5.91
N THR A 123 -5.10 -10.11 -4.72
CA THR A 123 -4.94 -11.11 -3.65
C THR A 123 -6.31 -11.64 -3.20
N ARG A 124 -7.31 -10.75 -3.06
CA ARG A 124 -8.67 -11.14 -2.65
C ARG A 124 -9.37 -12.04 -3.70
N MET A 125 -8.98 -11.92 -4.96
CA MET A 125 -9.53 -12.72 -6.07
C MET A 125 -8.85 -14.08 -6.25
N LEU A 126 -7.80 -14.41 -5.49
CA LEU A 126 -7.24 -15.77 -5.46
C LEU A 126 -8.26 -16.77 -4.88
N GLU A 127 -8.08 -18.07 -5.13
CA GLU A 127 -8.95 -19.13 -4.64
C GLU A 127 -9.17 -19.09 -3.12
N ASP A 128 -8.07 -18.92 -2.36
CA ASP A 128 -8.05 -18.74 -0.91
C ASP A 128 -7.95 -17.25 -0.50
N GLY A 129 -8.22 -16.36 -1.44
CA GLY A 129 -8.04 -14.92 -1.30
C GLY A 129 -8.85 -14.28 -0.18
N ALA A 130 -9.99 -14.90 0.20
CA ALA A 130 -10.77 -14.44 1.36
C ALA A 130 -9.97 -14.51 2.68
N VAL A 131 -9.02 -15.44 2.77
CA VAL A 131 -8.14 -15.59 3.92
C VAL A 131 -6.80 -14.91 3.65
N ALA A 132 -6.21 -15.12 2.47
CA ALA A 132 -4.88 -14.61 2.11
C ALA A 132 -4.78 -13.07 2.14
N VAL A 133 -5.83 -12.35 1.76
CA VAL A 133 -5.82 -10.87 1.73
C VAL A 133 -5.54 -10.23 3.09
N TRP A 134 -5.90 -10.89 4.18
CA TRP A 134 -5.64 -10.40 5.54
C TRP A 134 -4.16 -10.39 5.91
N LEU A 135 -3.34 -11.22 5.24
CA LEU A 135 -1.90 -11.25 5.45
C LEU A 135 -1.26 -9.92 5.09
N ILE A 136 -1.82 -9.17 4.12
CA ILE A 136 -1.36 -7.83 3.76
C ILE A 136 -1.43 -6.89 4.96
N PHE A 137 -2.56 -6.89 5.68
CA PHE A 137 -2.78 -6.00 6.83
C PHE A 137 -2.07 -6.49 8.09
N LEU A 138 -1.95 -7.79 8.28
CA LEU A 138 -1.13 -8.36 9.36
C LEU A 138 0.35 -8.06 9.16
N SER A 139 0.84 -8.11 7.92
CA SER A 139 2.22 -7.78 7.57
C SER A 139 2.52 -6.28 7.65
N SER A 140 1.55 -5.43 7.40
CA SER A 140 1.72 -3.96 7.47
C SER A 140 1.38 -3.42 8.86
N TRP A 141 0.11 -3.30 9.20
CA TRP A 141 -0.34 -2.70 10.46
C TRP A 141 -0.04 -3.56 11.69
N GLY A 142 -0.06 -4.89 11.53
CA GLY A 142 0.38 -5.82 12.58
C GLY A 142 1.85 -5.64 12.88
N CYS A 143 2.69 -5.55 11.83
CA CYS A 143 4.13 -5.27 11.98
C CYS A 143 4.37 -3.93 12.69
N ASP A 144 3.70 -2.85 12.27
CA ASP A 144 3.85 -1.52 12.88
C ASP A 144 3.47 -1.52 14.36
N THR A 145 2.40 -2.23 14.71
CA THR A 145 1.96 -2.36 16.11
C THR A 145 3.00 -3.12 16.94
N CYS A 146 3.47 -4.26 16.45
CA CYS A 146 4.49 -5.06 17.14
C CYS A 146 5.83 -4.30 17.21
N ALA A 147 6.21 -3.59 16.15
CA ALA A 147 7.41 -2.76 16.12
C ALA A 147 7.35 -1.61 17.13
N TYR A 148 6.19 -0.98 17.27
CA TYR A 148 5.97 0.04 18.28
C TYR A 148 6.09 -0.52 19.71
N CYS A 149 5.45 -1.64 20.00
CA CYS A 149 5.52 -2.29 21.31
C CYS A 149 6.96 -2.73 21.65
N ALA A 150 7.62 -3.44 20.72
CA ALA A 150 9.01 -3.89 20.92
C ALA A 150 9.97 -2.69 21.03
N GLY A 151 9.77 -1.65 20.22
CA GLY A 151 10.58 -0.44 20.28
C GLY A 151 10.43 0.35 21.56
N MET A 152 9.24 0.35 22.19
CA MET A 152 9.03 0.95 23.52
C MET A 152 9.73 0.16 24.63
N LEU A 153 9.71 -1.15 24.55
CA LEU A 153 10.24 -2.01 25.62
C LEU A 153 11.75 -2.22 25.51
N LEU A 154 12.27 -2.37 24.29
CA LEU A 154 13.63 -2.83 24.01
C LEU A 154 14.48 -1.85 23.19
N GLY A 155 13.87 -0.79 22.62
CA GLY A 155 14.52 0.10 21.66
C GLY A 155 15.66 0.91 22.23
N LYS A 156 16.87 0.65 21.74
CA LYS A 156 18.10 1.36 22.12
C LYS A 156 18.76 2.03 20.92
N HIS A 157 18.76 1.38 19.77
CA HIS A 157 19.45 1.86 18.56
C HIS A 157 18.47 2.45 17.56
N LYS A 158 18.72 3.68 17.10
CA LYS A 158 17.88 4.33 16.09
C LYS A 158 18.08 3.68 14.72
N MET A 159 16.97 3.29 14.05
CA MET A 159 17.00 2.66 12.73
C MET A 159 17.25 3.70 11.62
N ALA A 160 16.53 4.80 11.62
CA ALA A 160 16.58 5.82 10.57
C ALA A 160 16.43 7.23 11.16
N PRO A 161 17.48 7.79 11.81
CA PRO A 161 17.37 9.05 12.58
C PRO A 161 16.88 10.25 11.76
N LYS A 162 17.27 10.33 10.47
CA LYS A 162 16.87 11.42 9.57
C LYS A 162 15.46 11.27 9.02
N LEU A 163 15.00 10.04 8.76
CA LEU A 163 13.69 9.77 8.15
C LEU A 163 12.58 9.65 9.21
N SER A 164 12.82 8.79 10.20
CA SER A 164 11.88 8.48 11.26
C SER A 164 12.63 8.33 12.60
N PRO A 165 12.82 9.42 13.36
CA PRO A 165 13.65 9.42 14.57
C PRO A 165 13.09 8.57 15.72
N LYS A 166 11.85 8.13 15.62
CA LYS A 166 11.18 7.29 16.63
C LYS A 166 11.41 5.80 16.42
N LYS A 167 11.75 5.35 15.19
CA LYS A 167 11.98 3.93 14.89
C LYS A 167 13.32 3.45 15.43
N SER A 168 13.31 2.25 16.05
CA SER A 168 14.51 1.56 16.56
C SER A 168 14.73 0.25 15.81
N VAL A 169 15.97 -0.22 15.78
CA VAL A 169 16.36 -1.48 15.15
C VAL A 169 15.68 -2.65 15.86
N GLU A 170 15.67 -2.64 17.19
CA GLU A 170 15.00 -3.66 18.01
C GLU A 170 13.49 -3.68 17.76
N GLY A 171 12.89 -2.49 17.61
CA GLY A 171 11.50 -2.37 17.20
C GLY A 171 11.25 -2.97 15.82
N GLY A 172 12.15 -2.72 14.86
CA GLY A 172 12.05 -3.29 13.52
C GLY A 172 12.11 -4.82 13.52
N ILE A 173 13.07 -5.42 14.24
CA ILE A 173 13.15 -6.88 14.39
C ILE A 173 11.91 -7.42 15.10
N GLY A 174 11.47 -6.77 16.18
CA GLY A 174 10.25 -7.15 16.91
C GLY A 174 8.98 -7.07 16.04
N GLY A 175 8.93 -6.10 15.12
CA GLY A 175 7.85 -5.99 14.14
C GLY A 175 7.79 -7.16 13.18
N ILE A 176 8.94 -7.56 12.61
CA ILE A 176 9.05 -8.70 11.69
C ILE A 176 8.64 -10.01 12.39
N VAL A 177 9.23 -10.27 13.57
CA VAL A 177 8.89 -11.46 14.35
C VAL A 177 7.42 -11.46 14.77
N GLY A 178 6.92 -10.31 15.21
CA GLY A 178 5.52 -10.14 15.58
C GLY A 178 4.58 -10.40 14.42
N ALA A 179 4.88 -9.87 13.22
CA ALA A 179 4.10 -10.14 12.01
C ALA A 179 4.10 -11.63 11.65
N ALA A 180 5.25 -12.30 11.73
CA ALA A 180 5.35 -13.74 11.49
C ALA A 180 4.48 -14.54 12.48
N LEU A 181 4.53 -14.21 13.76
CA LEU A 181 3.71 -14.84 14.79
C LEU A 181 2.21 -14.59 14.55
N LEU A 182 1.82 -13.35 14.21
CA LEU A 182 0.44 -13.02 13.88
C LEU A 182 -0.06 -13.81 12.68
N GLY A 183 0.77 -13.98 11.64
CA GLY A 183 0.44 -14.81 10.48
C GLY A 183 0.21 -16.27 10.84
N ALA A 184 1.07 -16.86 11.68
CA ALA A 184 0.90 -18.24 12.17
C ALA A 184 -0.39 -18.40 13.00
N ILE A 185 -0.63 -17.50 13.95
CA ILE A 185 -1.83 -17.51 14.79
C ILE A 185 -3.09 -17.35 13.94
N PHE A 186 -3.05 -16.43 12.96
CA PHE A 186 -4.16 -16.22 12.03
C PHE A 186 -4.47 -17.47 11.21
N ALA A 187 -3.45 -18.19 10.70
CA ALA A 187 -3.64 -19.44 9.97
C ALA A 187 -4.32 -20.52 10.83
N VAL A 188 -3.89 -20.68 12.10
CA VAL A 188 -4.52 -21.62 13.03
C VAL A 188 -5.97 -21.24 13.30
N ALA A 189 -6.25 -19.94 13.49
CA ALA A 189 -7.63 -19.45 13.71
C ALA A 189 -8.49 -19.65 12.45
N ALA A 190 -7.97 -19.31 11.27
CA ALA A 190 -8.68 -19.50 10.00
C ALA A 190 -9.03 -20.98 9.76
N ASN A 191 -8.08 -21.88 10.00
CA ASN A 191 -8.35 -23.33 9.88
C ASN A 191 -9.47 -23.82 10.79
N LYS A 192 -9.52 -23.30 12.02
CA LYS A 192 -10.56 -23.67 12.99
C LYS A 192 -11.95 -23.11 12.62
N ILE A 193 -11.98 -21.89 12.08
CA ILE A 193 -13.24 -21.18 11.81
C ILE A 193 -13.80 -21.54 10.43
N THR A 194 -12.94 -21.59 9.41
CA THR A 194 -13.37 -21.73 7.99
C THR A 194 -13.01 -23.07 7.38
N GLY A 195 -12.19 -23.89 8.05
CA GLY A 195 -11.68 -25.14 7.48
C GLY A 195 -10.72 -24.92 6.30
N ALA A 196 -10.07 -23.74 6.19
CA ALA A 196 -9.29 -23.34 5.04
C ALA A 196 -8.08 -24.25 4.71
N GLY A 197 -7.59 -25.05 5.67
CA GLY A 197 -6.49 -25.99 5.44
C GLY A 197 -5.13 -25.33 5.17
N VAL A 198 -4.96 -24.05 5.53
CA VAL A 198 -3.73 -23.26 5.26
C VAL A 198 -2.60 -23.65 6.21
N ASN A 199 -1.37 -23.62 5.72
CA ASN A 199 -0.18 -23.97 6.50
C ASN A 199 0.29 -22.80 7.39
N PRO A 200 0.28 -22.94 8.73
CA PRO A 200 0.71 -21.87 9.63
C PRO A 200 2.17 -21.44 9.44
N ALA A 201 3.07 -22.36 9.09
CA ALA A 201 4.46 -22.03 8.84
C ALA A 201 4.63 -21.18 7.55
N GLN A 202 3.88 -21.48 6.50
CA GLN A 202 3.86 -20.66 5.27
C GLN A 202 3.35 -19.25 5.58
N TYR A 203 2.26 -19.10 6.32
CA TYR A 203 1.70 -17.81 6.69
C TYR A 203 2.64 -17.02 7.61
N ALA A 204 3.39 -17.69 8.49
CA ALA A 204 4.44 -17.04 9.27
C ALA A 204 5.54 -16.46 8.37
N VAL A 205 6.01 -17.24 7.39
CA VAL A 205 7.06 -16.79 6.44
C VAL A 205 6.52 -15.62 5.59
N ILE A 206 5.32 -15.75 5.04
CA ILE A 206 4.68 -14.70 4.23
C ILE A 206 4.59 -13.40 5.03
N CYS A 207 4.05 -13.46 6.26
CA CYS A 207 3.91 -12.26 7.11
C CYS A 207 5.25 -11.72 7.60
N GLY A 208 6.24 -12.56 7.86
CA GLY A 208 7.58 -12.11 8.22
C GLY A 208 8.27 -11.33 7.10
N VAL A 209 8.25 -11.87 5.88
CA VAL A 209 8.77 -11.19 4.69
C VAL A 209 7.95 -9.92 4.39
N GLY A 210 6.62 -10.01 4.44
CA GLY A 210 5.74 -8.86 4.28
C GLY A 210 6.01 -7.76 5.30
N GLY A 211 6.27 -8.12 6.57
CA GLY A 211 6.64 -7.18 7.64
C GLY A 211 7.97 -6.45 7.39
N MET A 212 8.96 -7.15 6.82
CA MET A 212 10.21 -6.52 6.40
C MET A 212 9.97 -5.48 5.30
N ILE A 213 9.20 -5.85 4.27
CA ILE A 213 8.86 -4.97 3.15
C ILE A 213 7.99 -3.80 3.59
N SER A 214 7.06 -4.00 4.54
CA SER A 214 6.25 -2.97 5.16
C SER A 214 7.10 -1.82 5.73
N GLN A 215 8.16 -2.16 6.46
CA GLN A 215 9.05 -1.16 7.03
C GLN A 215 9.80 -0.35 5.97
N ILE A 216 10.18 -0.99 4.86
CA ILE A 216 10.78 -0.30 3.71
C ILE A 216 9.76 0.67 3.11
N GLY A 217 8.50 0.25 2.95
CA GLY A 217 7.42 1.09 2.41
C GLY A 217 7.18 2.37 3.22
N ASP A 218 7.02 2.23 4.54
CA ASP A 218 6.85 3.40 5.43
C ASP A 218 8.08 4.32 5.42
N LEU A 219 9.30 3.77 5.41
CA LEU A 219 10.52 4.58 5.32
C LEU A 219 10.65 5.26 3.94
N ALA A 220 10.25 4.61 2.85
CA ALA A 220 10.24 5.20 1.51
C ALA A 220 9.26 6.38 1.42
N ALA A 221 8.02 6.19 1.92
CA ALA A 221 7.04 7.27 2.01
C ALA A 221 7.55 8.43 2.89
N SER A 222 8.20 8.10 4.01
CA SER A 222 8.84 9.09 4.89
C SER A 222 9.95 9.85 4.17
N ALA A 223 10.77 9.18 3.34
CA ALA A 223 11.82 9.82 2.55
C ALA A 223 11.25 10.83 1.54
N ILE A 224 10.21 10.45 0.80
CA ILE A 224 9.53 11.34 -0.14
C ILE A 224 9.01 12.58 0.62
N LYS A 225 8.35 12.39 1.77
CA LYS A 225 7.86 13.50 2.60
C LYS A 225 8.98 14.44 3.03
N ARG A 226 10.13 13.92 3.48
CA ARG A 226 11.27 14.76 3.92
C ARG A 226 11.93 15.51 2.77
N ASN A 227 12.02 14.91 1.57
CA ASN A 227 12.57 15.58 0.41
C ASN A 227 11.74 16.81 -0.03
N HIS A 228 10.48 16.87 0.36
CA HIS A 228 9.57 17.97 0.03
C HIS A 228 9.16 18.81 1.28
N ASP A 229 9.87 18.67 2.38
CA ASP A 229 9.63 19.42 3.64
C ASP A 229 8.20 19.30 4.18
N ILE A 230 7.53 18.19 3.88
CA ILE A 230 6.20 17.89 4.41
C ILE A 230 6.26 16.79 5.48
N LYS A 231 5.25 16.75 6.31
CA LYS A 231 5.09 15.72 7.34
C LYS A 231 4.07 14.66 6.93
N ASP A 232 2.95 15.08 6.39
CA ASP A 232 1.83 14.24 5.96
C ASP A 232 1.47 14.62 4.51
N TYR A 233 1.06 13.65 3.68
CA TYR A 233 0.66 13.89 2.29
C TYR A 233 -0.66 14.65 2.18
N GLY A 234 -1.57 14.43 3.15
CA GLY A 234 -2.90 15.02 3.15
C GLY A 234 -3.44 15.28 4.56
N LYS A 235 -4.71 15.70 4.60
CA LYS A 235 -5.46 15.97 5.84
C LYS A 235 -6.85 15.33 5.81
N LEU A 236 -7.07 14.36 4.89
CA LEU A 236 -8.40 13.79 4.66
C LEU A 236 -8.90 13.00 5.88
N ILE A 237 -8.00 12.31 6.58
CA ILE A 237 -8.36 11.54 7.77
C ILE A 237 -8.02 12.36 9.02
N PRO A 238 -9.03 12.90 9.74
CA PRO A 238 -8.78 13.78 10.88
C PRO A 238 -7.86 13.14 11.94
N GLY A 239 -6.71 13.77 12.17
CA GLY A 239 -5.71 13.31 13.12
C GLY A 239 -4.80 12.16 12.65
N HIS A 240 -5.01 11.64 11.42
CA HIS A 240 -4.21 10.57 10.83
C HIS A 240 -3.49 10.94 9.52
N GLY A 241 -3.69 12.15 9.00
CA GLY A 241 -3.07 12.57 7.74
C GLY A 241 -3.91 12.25 6.51
N GLY A 242 -3.27 11.93 5.40
CA GLY A 242 -3.90 11.53 4.15
C GLY A 242 -4.11 10.02 4.02
N ILE A 243 -4.64 9.63 2.87
CA ILE A 243 -4.78 8.22 2.47
C ILE A 243 -3.40 7.58 2.31
N LEU A 244 -2.47 8.25 1.61
CA LEU A 244 -1.12 7.72 1.44
C LEU A 244 -0.40 7.50 2.78
N ASP A 245 -0.65 8.37 3.79
CA ASP A 245 -0.06 8.20 5.11
C ASP A 245 -0.59 6.96 5.86
N ARG A 246 -1.66 6.34 5.41
CA ARG A 246 -2.26 5.14 6.03
C ARG A 246 -2.01 3.86 5.25
N PHE A 247 -1.76 3.99 3.96
CA PHE A 247 -1.54 2.85 3.07
C PHE A 247 -0.09 2.73 2.57
N ASP A 248 0.83 3.58 3.02
CA ASP A 248 2.24 3.60 2.61
C ASP A 248 2.94 2.23 2.77
N SER A 249 2.73 1.56 3.89
CA SER A 249 3.23 0.20 4.11
C SER A 249 2.42 -0.86 3.33
N VAL A 250 1.10 -0.70 3.23
CA VAL A 250 0.20 -1.60 2.48
C VAL A 250 0.56 -1.62 0.99
N ILE A 251 0.85 -0.47 0.40
CA ILE A 251 1.27 -0.33 -0.99
C ILE A 251 2.43 -1.28 -1.32
N PHE A 252 3.45 -1.35 -0.45
CA PHE A 252 4.60 -2.23 -0.66
C PHE A 252 4.31 -3.69 -0.33
N THR A 253 3.52 -3.95 0.72
CA THR A 253 3.24 -5.33 1.12
C THR A 253 2.28 -6.04 0.18
N ALA A 254 1.30 -5.34 -0.38
CA ALA A 254 0.25 -5.98 -1.18
C ALA A 254 0.79 -6.83 -2.36
N PRO A 255 1.66 -6.31 -3.27
CA PRO A 255 2.21 -7.12 -4.34
C PRO A 255 3.10 -8.26 -3.84
N ILE A 256 3.89 -8.03 -2.79
CA ILE A 256 4.77 -9.07 -2.24
C ILE A 256 3.97 -10.22 -1.64
N ILE A 257 2.91 -9.91 -0.90
CA ILE A 257 2.01 -10.94 -0.33
C ILE A 257 1.32 -11.72 -1.46
N TYR A 258 0.85 -11.03 -2.51
CA TYR A 258 0.25 -11.69 -3.67
C TYR A 258 1.20 -12.72 -4.29
N TYR A 259 2.43 -12.31 -4.63
CA TYR A 259 3.40 -13.20 -5.25
C TYR A 259 3.89 -14.31 -4.32
N LEU A 260 4.08 -14.05 -3.04
CA LEU A 260 4.44 -15.09 -2.07
C LEU A 260 3.30 -16.10 -1.87
N ALA A 261 2.07 -15.64 -1.80
CA ALA A 261 0.91 -16.52 -1.67
C ALA A 261 0.75 -17.41 -2.91
N THR A 262 0.87 -16.84 -4.11
CA THR A 262 0.77 -17.60 -5.37
C THR A 262 1.94 -18.58 -5.55
N PHE A 263 3.18 -18.16 -5.22
CA PHE A 263 4.37 -19.00 -5.31
C PHE A 263 4.30 -20.20 -4.36
N LEU A 264 3.97 -19.95 -3.08
CA LEU A 264 3.88 -21.01 -2.08
C LEU A 264 2.67 -21.95 -2.28
N ALA A 265 1.66 -21.49 -3.00
CA ALA A 265 0.55 -22.33 -3.44
C ALA A 265 0.87 -23.13 -4.73
N GLY A 266 2.07 -22.98 -5.32
CA GLY A 266 2.47 -23.64 -6.57
C GLY A 266 1.70 -23.16 -7.81
N ARG A 267 1.27 -21.88 -7.82
CA ARG A 267 0.43 -21.28 -8.87
C ARG A 267 1.16 -20.27 -9.77
N LEU A 268 2.49 -20.13 -9.63
CA LEU A 268 3.37 -19.36 -10.52
C LEU A 268 4.00 -20.23 -11.56
#